data_a8ceebea478b02b38db99251491a1124
#
_entry.id   a8ceebea478b02b38db99251491a1124
#
_cell.length_a   1.000
_cell.length_b   1.000
_cell.length_c   1.000
_cell.angle_alpha   90.00
_cell.angle_beta   90.00
_cell.angle_gamma   90.00
#
_symmetry.space_group_name_H-M   'P 1'
#
loop_
_entity.id
_entity.type
_entity.pdbx_description
1 polymer ?
#
loop_
_entity_poly.entity_id
_entity_poly.type
_entity_poly.pdbx_seq_one_letter_code
_entity_poly.pdbx_strand_id
1 'polypeptide(L)'
;SKPIYVVDGVVLKDINFLTPSDIQSMEIMKDASSTAIYGSQAANGVILITTKSGSANKKATISFNAYWGLQNRWHKLDVMNAMDQAEMEILMAGGAKAINNWKKGFANWWKKTNNAGGKNPYYPTNFDYAAYAAEGGTDWQDEVFRKNALVHNYSVSVDGGGDWGSYMVSASYFNQDGTLLGSNYERLTLRVNTKFNVRKWLTIGENLSFANSRSRWAMNNNASPQASVLSAALAMAPWDPVYY
;
A
#
# COMPACT_ATOMS: atom_id res chain seq x y z
N SER A 1 -5.80 -7.48 -20.37
CA SER A 1 -4.46 -6.94 -20.69
C SER A 1 -4.42 -5.45 -20.38
N LYS A 2 -3.21 -4.92 -20.06
CA LYS A 2 -3.03 -3.52 -19.68
C LYS A 2 -2.69 -2.68 -20.91
N PRO A 3 -3.04 -1.37 -20.95
CA PRO A 3 -2.54 -0.46 -21.98
C PRO A 3 -1.02 -0.31 -21.85
N ILE A 4 -0.36 0.13 -22.92
CA ILE A 4 1.04 0.54 -22.86
C ILE A 4 1.14 2.03 -22.53
N TYR A 5 2.26 2.43 -21.94
CA TYR A 5 2.56 3.81 -21.64
C TYR A 5 3.63 4.31 -22.59
N VAL A 6 3.46 5.51 -23.11
CA VAL A 6 4.48 6.21 -23.89
C VAL A 6 4.84 7.50 -23.17
N VAL A 7 6.01 7.55 -22.60
CA VAL A 7 6.48 8.70 -21.82
C VAL A 7 7.57 9.40 -22.60
N ASP A 8 7.32 10.64 -23.03
CA ASP A 8 8.21 11.46 -23.86
C ASP A 8 8.74 10.69 -25.10
N GLY A 9 7.89 9.88 -25.71
CA GLY A 9 8.21 9.07 -26.89
C GLY A 9 8.80 7.68 -26.59
N VAL A 10 9.04 7.33 -25.33
CA VAL A 10 9.58 6.00 -24.95
C VAL A 10 8.45 5.09 -24.50
N VAL A 11 8.36 3.88 -25.09
CA VAL A 11 7.36 2.87 -24.73
C VAL A 11 7.77 2.15 -23.44
N LEU A 12 6.88 2.14 -22.45
CA LEU A 12 7.12 1.58 -21.13
C LEU A 12 5.96 0.66 -20.71
N LYS A 13 6.26 -0.32 -19.86
CA LYS A 13 5.27 -1.25 -19.30
C LYS A 13 4.57 -0.72 -18.06
N ASP A 14 5.22 0.18 -17.32
CA ASP A 14 4.68 0.84 -16.15
C ASP A 14 5.25 2.26 -15.99
N ILE A 15 4.60 3.06 -15.17
CA ILE A 15 4.95 4.46 -14.89
C ILE A 15 5.14 4.73 -13.41
N ASN A 16 5.42 3.71 -12.62
CA ASN A 16 5.54 3.83 -11.15
C ASN A 16 6.68 4.76 -10.71
N PHE A 17 7.61 5.04 -11.62
CA PHE A 17 8.71 5.98 -11.39
C PHE A 17 8.30 7.45 -11.60
N LEU A 18 7.17 7.73 -12.27
CA LEU A 18 6.72 9.11 -12.50
C LEU A 18 6.06 9.70 -11.27
N THR A 19 6.39 10.94 -10.99
CA THR A 19 5.71 11.75 -10.00
C THR A 19 4.61 12.57 -10.68
N PRO A 20 3.39 12.62 -10.16
CA PRO A 20 2.31 13.40 -10.78
C PRO A 20 2.67 14.87 -11.02
N SER A 21 3.49 15.47 -10.16
CA SER A 21 3.99 16.83 -10.31
C SER A 21 4.87 17.06 -11.55
N ASP A 22 5.46 15.99 -12.12
CA ASP A 22 6.32 16.05 -13.30
C ASP A 22 5.54 15.89 -14.61
N ILE A 23 4.26 15.54 -14.55
CA ILE A 23 3.41 15.33 -15.73
C ILE A 23 2.88 16.69 -16.19
N GLN A 24 3.04 16.96 -17.48
CA GLN A 24 2.46 18.11 -18.16
C GLN A 24 1.10 17.79 -18.75
N SER A 25 1.00 16.68 -19.49
CA SER A 25 -0.24 16.20 -20.09
C SER A 25 -0.29 14.68 -20.12
N MET A 26 -1.51 14.15 -20.14
CA MET A 26 -1.78 12.72 -20.30
C MET A 26 -2.93 12.58 -21.30
N GLU A 27 -2.71 11.81 -22.35
CA GLU A 27 -3.68 11.53 -23.40
C GLU A 27 -3.90 10.03 -23.53
N ILE A 28 -5.15 9.62 -23.70
CA ILE A 28 -5.52 8.21 -23.83
C ILE A 28 -5.97 7.97 -25.27
N MET A 29 -5.22 7.16 -25.99
CA MET A 29 -5.50 6.77 -27.37
C MET A 29 -6.09 5.35 -27.39
N LYS A 30 -7.31 5.21 -27.93
CA LYS A 30 -8.03 3.93 -27.98
C LYS A 30 -8.39 3.52 -29.41
N ASP A 31 -8.31 4.45 -30.35
CA ASP A 31 -8.63 4.20 -31.75
C ASP A 31 -7.47 3.49 -32.48
N ALA A 32 -7.83 2.60 -33.41
CA ALA A 32 -6.85 1.77 -34.10
C ALA A 32 -5.88 2.60 -34.97
N SER A 33 -6.31 3.76 -35.49
CA SER A 33 -5.47 4.62 -36.33
C SER A 33 -4.36 5.27 -35.51
N SER A 34 -4.68 5.81 -34.32
CA SER A 34 -3.70 6.47 -33.43
C SER A 34 -2.75 5.46 -32.77
N THR A 35 -3.22 4.23 -32.52
CA THR A 35 -2.40 3.20 -31.86
C THR A 35 -1.54 2.39 -32.82
N ALA A 36 -1.81 2.45 -34.13
CA ALA A 36 -1.10 1.67 -35.18
C ALA A 36 0.42 1.87 -35.16
N ILE A 37 0.89 3.08 -34.83
CA ILE A 37 2.34 3.40 -34.78
C ILE A 37 3.09 2.64 -33.68
N TYR A 38 2.36 2.13 -32.68
CA TYR A 38 2.93 1.38 -31.54
C TYR A 38 2.80 -0.14 -31.71
N GLY A 39 2.25 -0.59 -32.83
CA GLY A 39 2.15 -2.02 -33.21
C GLY A 39 1.17 -2.81 -32.35
N SER A 40 1.34 -4.14 -32.37
CA SER A 40 0.43 -5.08 -31.67
C SER A 40 0.36 -4.90 -30.13
N GLN A 41 1.38 -4.33 -29.54
CA GLN A 41 1.39 -4.06 -28.08
C GLN A 41 0.36 -3.00 -27.68
N ALA A 42 -0.07 -2.15 -28.60
CA ALA A 42 -1.04 -1.10 -28.40
C ALA A 42 -2.50 -1.55 -28.55
N ALA A 43 -2.76 -2.85 -28.76
CA ALA A 43 -4.12 -3.39 -28.94
C ALA A 43 -5.09 -3.06 -27.80
N ASN A 44 -4.58 -2.77 -26.58
CA ASN A 44 -5.40 -2.38 -25.43
C ASN A 44 -5.41 -0.87 -25.16
N GLY A 45 -4.94 -0.09 -26.13
CA GLY A 45 -4.78 1.36 -26.03
C GLY A 45 -3.40 1.79 -25.58
N VAL A 46 -3.15 3.07 -25.77
CA VAL A 46 -1.90 3.76 -25.45
C VAL A 46 -2.21 4.93 -24.52
N ILE A 47 -1.43 5.07 -23.47
CA ILE A 47 -1.46 6.25 -22.60
C ILE A 47 -0.20 7.06 -22.90
N LEU A 48 -0.38 8.17 -23.63
CA LEU A 48 0.69 9.09 -23.94
C LEU A 48 0.88 10.06 -22.80
N ILE A 49 2.08 10.15 -22.26
CA ILE A 49 2.43 11.04 -21.16
C ILE A 49 3.55 11.96 -21.62
N THR A 50 3.27 13.25 -21.59
CA THR A 50 4.27 14.29 -21.80
C THR A 50 4.66 14.86 -20.44
N THR A 51 5.96 14.89 -20.18
CA THR A 51 6.45 15.43 -18.93
C THR A 51 6.79 16.90 -19.07
N LYS A 52 6.79 17.60 -17.94
CA LYS A 52 7.18 19.01 -17.89
C LYS A 52 8.60 19.20 -18.42
N SER A 53 8.78 20.23 -19.21
CA SER A 53 10.06 20.66 -19.73
C SER A 53 10.26 22.14 -19.45
N GLY A 54 11.50 22.60 -19.47
CA GLY A 54 11.80 24.01 -19.39
C GLY A 54 11.26 24.80 -20.61
N SER A 55 10.96 26.04 -20.42
CA SER A 55 10.56 26.96 -21.48
C SER A 55 11.71 27.86 -21.88
N ALA A 56 11.97 28.00 -23.18
CA ALA A 56 12.91 29.00 -23.68
C ALA A 56 12.47 30.41 -23.27
N ASN A 57 13.40 31.30 -23.02
CA ASN A 57 13.17 32.69 -22.64
C ASN A 57 12.39 32.89 -21.34
N LYS A 58 12.43 31.91 -20.44
CA LYS A 58 11.83 32.00 -19.11
C LYS A 58 12.94 32.12 -18.05
N LYS A 59 12.82 33.09 -17.16
CA LYS A 59 13.66 33.18 -15.97
C LYS A 59 13.53 31.89 -15.13
N ALA A 60 14.61 31.50 -14.47
CA ALA A 60 14.58 30.35 -13.59
C ALA A 60 13.46 30.47 -12.55
N THR A 61 12.60 29.46 -12.51
CA THR A 61 11.50 29.32 -11.56
C THR A 61 11.76 28.12 -10.68
N ILE A 62 11.67 28.31 -9.37
CA ILE A 62 11.77 27.24 -8.39
C ILE A 62 10.35 26.95 -7.91
N SER A 63 9.95 25.69 -7.98
CA SER A 63 8.67 25.22 -7.48
C SER A 63 8.90 24.17 -6.40
N PHE A 64 8.20 24.32 -5.27
CA PHE A 64 8.18 23.36 -4.19
C PHE A 64 6.75 22.92 -3.92
N ASN A 65 6.54 21.62 -3.84
CA ASN A 65 5.27 21.04 -3.47
C ASN A 65 5.48 20.03 -2.34
N ALA A 66 4.61 20.09 -1.35
CA ALA A 66 4.57 19.11 -0.28
C ALA A 66 3.12 18.80 0.09
N TYR A 67 2.84 17.54 0.39
CA TYR A 67 1.58 17.16 0.99
C TYR A 67 1.77 16.05 2.02
N TRP A 68 0.84 16.00 2.96
CA TRP A 68 0.72 14.96 3.96
C TRP A 68 -0.71 14.46 3.98
N GLY A 69 -0.85 13.18 4.20
CA GLY A 69 -2.15 12.53 4.35
C GLY A 69 -2.11 11.46 5.40
N LEU A 70 -3.25 11.17 5.99
CA LEU A 70 -3.43 10.06 6.92
C LEU A 70 -4.37 9.04 6.29
N GLN A 71 -3.96 7.79 6.28
CA GLN A 71 -4.74 6.69 5.73
C GLN A 71 -5.22 5.79 6.86
N ASN A 72 -6.48 5.40 6.76
CA ASN A 72 -7.09 4.41 7.63
C ASN A 72 -7.78 3.34 6.78
N ARG A 73 -7.99 2.17 7.35
CA ARG A 73 -8.84 1.18 6.67
C ARG A 73 -10.25 1.75 6.50
N TRP A 74 -10.87 1.44 5.37
CA TRP A 74 -12.23 1.90 5.05
C TRP A 74 -13.27 1.19 5.89
N HIS A 75 -13.14 -0.11 6.07
CA HIS A 75 -14.12 -0.95 6.74
C HIS A 75 -13.44 -2.06 7.53
N LYS A 76 -14.11 -2.49 8.58
CA LYS A 76 -13.77 -3.62 9.43
C LYS A 76 -14.76 -4.73 9.16
N LEU A 77 -14.30 -5.97 9.07
CA LEU A 77 -15.19 -7.11 8.97
C LEU A 77 -15.85 -7.36 10.33
N ASP A 78 -17.16 -7.55 10.32
CA ASP A 78 -17.87 -7.96 11.52
C ASP A 78 -17.54 -9.44 11.80
N VAL A 79 -16.85 -9.66 12.90
CA VAL A 79 -16.50 -10.99 13.40
C VAL A 79 -17.08 -11.16 14.80
N MET A 80 -17.23 -12.38 15.23
CA MET A 80 -17.67 -12.68 16.60
C MET A 80 -16.69 -12.08 17.59
N ASN A 81 -17.21 -11.48 18.65
CA ASN A 81 -16.39 -11.11 19.80
C ASN A 81 -15.98 -12.37 20.59
N ALA A 82 -15.13 -12.19 21.59
CA ALA A 82 -14.59 -13.31 22.35
C ALA A 82 -15.68 -14.13 23.06
N MET A 83 -16.73 -13.47 23.51
CA MET A 83 -17.83 -14.09 24.23
C MET A 83 -18.75 -14.90 23.28
N ASP A 84 -19.14 -14.30 22.15
CA ASP A 84 -19.99 -14.96 21.16
C ASP A 84 -19.30 -16.19 20.56
N GLN A 85 -18.01 -16.08 20.26
CA GLN A 85 -17.23 -17.21 19.75
C GLN A 85 -17.08 -18.30 20.82
N ALA A 86 -16.83 -17.96 22.07
CA ALA A 86 -16.75 -18.93 23.17
C ALA A 86 -18.07 -19.68 23.37
N GLU A 87 -19.21 -18.97 23.29
CA GLU A 87 -20.53 -19.58 23.36
C GLU A 87 -20.77 -20.53 22.18
N MET A 88 -20.43 -20.14 20.98
CA MET A 88 -20.54 -20.98 19.79
C MET A 88 -19.70 -22.26 19.94
N GLU A 89 -18.45 -22.16 20.37
CA GLU A 89 -17.57 -23.31 20.59
C GLU A 89 -18.11 -24.28 21.66
N ILE A 90 -18.66 -23.75 22.76
CA ILE A 90 -19.30 -24.54 23.81
C ILE A 90 -20.54 -25.26 23.29
N LEU A 91 -21.34 -24.58 22.47
CA LEU A 91 -22.53 -25.18 21.82
C LEU A 91 -22.12 -26.32 20.88
N MET A 92 -21.14 -26.10 20.03
CA MET A 92 -20.62 -27.10 19.09
C MET A 92 -20.06 -28.34 19.82
N ALA A 93 -19.45 -28.13 20.99
CA ALA A 93 -18.97 -29.23 21.83
C ALA A 93 -20.05 -30.00 22.57
N GLY A 94 -21.35 -29.73 22.30
CA GLY A 94 -22.48 -30.42 22.90
C GLY A 94 -22.90 -29.92 24.29
N GLY A 95 -22.48 -28.70 24.62
CA GLY A 95 -22.61 -28.12 25.96
C GLY A 95 -23.80 -27.20 26.19
N ALA A 96 -25.00 -27.45 25.63
CA ALA A 96 -26.18 -26.58 25.83
C ALA A 96 -26.47 -26.23 27.30
N LYS A 97 -26.17 -27.15 28.25
CA LYS A 97 -26.25 -26.87 29.69
C LYS A 97 -25.12 -26.01 30.23
N ALA A 98 -24.01 -25.88 29.50
CA ALA A 98 -22.85 -25.11 29.92
C ALA A 98 -23.03 -23.60 29.64
N ILE A 99 -23.95 -23.21 28.76
CA ILE A 99 -24.25 -21.83 28.43
C ILE A 99 -24.84 -21.08 29.63
N ASN A 100 -25.69 -21.75 30.44
CA ASN A 100 -26.27 -21.14 31.62
C ASN A 100 -25.25 -20.74 32.69
N ASN A 101 -24.00 -21.22 32.56
CA ASN A 101 -22.85 -20.79 33.32
C ASN A 101 -21.62 -20.77 32.43
N TRP A 102 -21.63 -19.88 31.47
CA TRP A 102 -20.64 -19.81 30.40
C TRP A 102 -19.18 -19.72 30.90
N LYS A 103 -18.92 -18.98 31.99
CA LYS A 103 -17.57 -18.90 32.57
C LYS A 103 -17.02 -20.26 32.99
N LYS A 104 -17.88 -21.06 33.63
CA LYS A 104 -17.50 -22.43 34.02
C LYS A 104 -17.45 -23.37 32.81
N GLY A 105 -18.34 -23.21 31.87
CA GLY A 105 -18.36 -23.92 30.60
C GLY A 105 -17.11 -23.66 29.79
N PHE A 106 -16.75 -22.39 29.64
CA PHE A 106 -15.54 -21.97 28.97
C PHE A 106 -14.28 -22.50 29.65
N ALA A 107 -14.15 -22.36 30.94
CA ALA A 107 -13.01 -22.87 31.70
C ALA A 107 -12.84 -24.40 31.55
N ASN A 108 -13.94 -25.16 31.53
CA ASN A 108 -13.92 -26.59 31.35
C ASN A 108 -13.55 -26.99 29.92
N TRP A 109 -14.14 -26.30 28.93
CA TRP A 109 -13.84 -26.49 27.51
C TRP A 109 -12.39 -26.14 27.21
N TRP A 110 -11.91 -25.02 27.73
CA TRP A 110 -10.53 -24.57 27.60
C TRP A 110 -9.53 -25.60 28.12
N LYS A 111 -9.74 -26.08 29.34
CA LYS A 111 -8.90 -27.11 29.93
C LYS A 111 -8.89 -28.40 29.13
N LYS A 112 -10.02 -28.77 28.55
CA LYS A 112 -10.15 -29.99 27.74
C LYS A 112 -9.47 -29.86 26.37
N THR A 113 -9.57 -28.71 25.74
CA THR A 113 -9.19 -28.50 24.33
C THR A 113 -7.73 -28.01 24.20
N ASN A 114 -7.35 -27.04 25.01
CA ASN A 114 -6.06 -26.37 24.87
C ASN A 114 -5.05 -26.74 25.96
N ASN A 115 -5.49 -27.29 27.06
CA ASN A 115 -4.62 -27.68 28.17
C ASN A 115 -4.81 -29.15 28.57
N ALA A 116 -4.84 -30.04 27.58
CA ALA A 116 -4.90 -31.49 27.80
C ALA A 116 -3.70 -31.95 28.62
N GLY A 117 -3.75 -31.81 29.93
CA GLY A 117 -2.72 -32.18 30.88
C GLY A 117 -1.77 -31.08 31.31
N GLY A 118 -2.08 -29.79 31.12
CA GLY A 118 -1.35 -28.67 31.70
C GLY A 118 0.03 -28.41 31.11
N LYS A 119 0.29 -28.84 29.88
CA LYS A 119 1.62 -28.79 29.26
C LYS A 119 1.74 -28.01 27.95
N ASN A 120 0.74 -27.20 27.58
CA ASN A 120 0.93 -26.35 26.41
C ASN A 120 1.71 -25.09 26.84
N PRO A 121 3.00 -24.94 26.43
CA PRO A 121 3.83 -23.83 26.84
C PRO A 121 3.36 -22.48 26.27
N TYR A 122 2.47 -22.50 25.29
CA TYR A 122 1.95 -21.29 24.63
C TYR A 122 0.76 -20.67 25.38
N TYR A 123 0.15 -21.37 26.34
CA TYR A 123 -1.00 -20.90 27.09
C TYR A 123 -0.71 -20.94 28.59
N PRO A 124 -0.43 -19.78 29.22
CA PRO A 124 -0.20 -19.69 30.64
C PRO A 124 -1.40 -20.19 31.42
N THR A 125 -1.17 -21.02 32.44
CA THR A 125 -2.23 -21.60 33.27
C THR A 125 -2.81 -20.63 34.29
N ASN A 126 -2.13 -19.51 34.51
CA ASN A 126 -2.51 -18.47 35.48
C ASN A 126 -3.31 -17.30 34.86
N PHE A 127 -3.58 -17.34 33.57
CA PHE A 127 -4.37 -16.31 32.89
C PHE A 127 -5.87 -16.68 32.92
N ASP A 128 -6.72 -15.74 33.32
CA ASP A 128 -8.18 -15.93 33.31
C ASP A 128 -8.78 -15.56 31.95
N TYR A 129 -8.72 -16.51 31.01
CA TYR A 129 -9.28 -16.35 29.66
C TYR A 129 -10.80 -16.08 29.67
N ALA A 130 -11.52 -16.59 30.65
CA ALA A 130 -12.96 -16.37 30.77
C ALA A 130 -13.29 -14.93 31.17
N ALA A 131 -12.54 -14.37 32.09
CA ALA A 131 -12.67 -12.95 32.47
C ALA A 131 -12.28 -12.05 31.27
N TYR A 132 -11.19 -12.36 30.59
CA TYR A 132 -10.73 -11.60 29.43
C TYR A 132 -11.74 -11.63 28.28
N ALA A 133 -12.32 -12.77 27.99
CA ALA A 133 -13.40 -12.91 26.99
C ALA A 133 -14.65 -12.09 27.37
N ALA A 134 -15.00 -12.04 28.68
CA ALA A 134 -16.12 -11.25 29.17
C ALA A 134 -15.91 -9.73 29.03
N GLU A 135 -14.68 -9.27 29.02
CA GLU A 135 -14.30 -7.87 28.80
C GLU A 135 -14.25 -7.51 27.29
N GLY A 136 -14.52 -8.48 26.41
CA GLY A 136 -14.54 -8.30 24.96
C GLY A 136 -13.38 -8.97 24.21
N GLY A 137 -12.31 -9.31 24.94
CA GLY A 137 -11.13 -9.96 24.38
C GLY A 137 -10.33 -9.07 23.42
N THR A 138 -9.54 -9.68 22.53
CA THR A 138 -8.70 -9.00 21.54
C THR A 138 -9.44 -8.84 20.21
N ASP A 139 -9.49 -7.65 19.69
CA ASP A 139 -9.82 -7.41 18.30
C ASP A 139 -8.55 -7.47 17.42
N TRP A 140 -8.28 -8.64 16.92
CA TRP A 140 -7.08 -8.88 16.11
C TRP A 140 -7.02 -8.05 14.84
N GLN A 141 -8.15 -7.57 14.31
CA GLN A 141 -8.13 -6.66 13.18
C GLN A 141 -7.57 -5.28 13.59
N ASP A 142 -7.89 -4.81 14.81
CA ASP A 142 -7.34 -3.53 15.30
C ASP A 142 -5.84 -3.65 15.60
N GLU A 143 -5.38 -4.82 16.02
CA GLU A 143 -3.96 -5.06 16.33
C GLU A 143 -3.06 -5.10 15.10
N VAL A 144 -3.58 -5.54 13.94
CA VAL A 144 -2.78 -5.64 12.71
C VAL A 144 -2.90 -4.43 11.81
N PHE A 145 -3.88 -3.55 12.06
CA PHE A 145 -4.05 -2.34 11.28
C PHE A 145 -3.48 -1.11 11.99
N ARG A 146 -2.71 -0.33 11.23
CA ARG A 146 -2.22 0.97 11.69
C ARG A 146 -3.34 2.00 11.60
N LYS A 147 -3.53 2.75 12.68
CA LYS A 147 -4.35 3.96 12.68
C LYS A 147 -3.51 5.13 12.19
N ASN A 148 -4.09 5.95 11.32
CA ASN A 148 -3.45 7.15 10.80
C ASN A 148 -2.10 6.85 10.11
N ALA A 149 -2.08 5.86 9.21
CA ALA A 149 -0.89 5.57 8.42
C ALA A 149 -0.47 6.80 7.60
N LEU A 150 0.75 7.26 7.80
CA LEU A 150 1.24 8.51 7.23
C LEU A 150 1.59 8.33 5.75
N VAL A 151 1.14 9.26 4.93
CA VAL A 151 1.59 9.43 3.55
C VAL A 151 2.14 10.84 3.41
N HIS A 152 3.30 10.96 2.82
CA HIS A 152 3.86 12.28 2.52
C HIS A 152 4.67 12.26 1.24
N ASN A 153 4.68 13.42 0.59
CA ASN A 153 5.48 13.67 -0.60
C ASN A 153 6.09 15.06 -0.54
N TYR A 154 7.34 15.13 -0.95
CA TYR A 154 8.06 16.37 -1.15
C TYR A 154 8.59 16.40 -2.57
N SER A 155 8.41 17.49 -3.28
CA SER A 155 8.99 17.66 -4.60
C SER A 155 9.51 19.08 -4.78
N VAL A 156 10.67 19.18 -5.34
CA VAL A 156 11.28 20.45 -5.75
C VAL A 156 11.62 20.36 -7.22
N SER A 157 11.35 21.44 -7.95
CA SER A 157 11.77 21.55 -9.34
C SER A 157 12.28 22.93 -9.65
N VAL A 158 13.22 22.98 -10.59
CA VAL A 158 13.77 24.22 -11.15
C VAL A 158 13.62 24.13 -12.66
N ASP A 159 12.93 25.09 -13.27
CA ASP A 159 12.79 25.20 -14.71
C ASP A 159 13.16 26.58 -15.21
N GLY A 160 13.66 26.65 -16.42
CA GLY A 160 14.04 27.91 -17.05
C GLY A 160 14.62 27.72 -18.44
N GLY A 161 15.07 28.82 -19.04
CA GLY A 161 15.70 28.79 -20.35
C GLY A 161 16.03 30.16 -20.88
N GLY A 162 16.72 30.16 -22.01
CA GLY A 162 17.14 31.35 -22.75
C GLY A 162 17.31 31.03 -24.23
N ASP A 163 18.01 31.89 -24.95
CA ASP A 163 18.30 31.71 -26.38
C ASP A 163 19.11 30.40 -26.64
N TRP A 164 19.89 29.99 -25.66
CA TRP A 164 20.70 28.77 -25.70
C TRP A 164 19.91 27.48 -25.57
N GLY A 165 18.66 27.56 -25.04
CA GLY A 165 17.82 26.39 -24.80
C GLY A 165 16.98 26.48 -23.53
N SER A 166 16.51 25.33 -23.07
CA SER A 166 15.70 25.22 -21.86
C SER A 166 16.13 24.02 -21.00
N TYR A 167 15.80 24.09 -19.72
CA TYR A 167 16.08 23.04 -18.76
C TYR A 167 14.96 22.90 -17.73
N MET A 168 14.79 21.71 -17.24
CA MET A 168 14.03 21.40 -16.05
C MET A 168 14.75 20.31 -15.26
N VAL A 169 14.91 20.53 -13.97
CA VAL A 169 15.45 19.55 -13.03
C VAL A 169 14.45 19.40 -11.90
N SER A 170 14.08 18.18 -11.58
CA SER A 170 13.20 17.89 -10.42
C SER A 170 13.76 16.79 -9.56
N ALA A 171 13.46 16.88 -8.28
CA ALA A 171 13.68 15.83 -7.29
C ALA A 171 12.41 15.64 -6.47
N SER A 172 12.02 14.40 -6.21
CA SER A 172 10.88 14.10 -5.36
C SER A 172 11.15 12.91 -4.44
N TYR A 173 10.63 13.00 -3.23
CA TYR A 173 10.63 11.93 -2.26
C TYR A 173 9.20 11.65 -1.82
N PHE A 174 8.79 10.41 -2.00
CA PHE A 174 7.49 9.90 -1.60
C PHE A 174 7.66 8.79 -0.58
N ASN A 175 6.89 8.86 0.50
CA ASN A 175 6.81 7.79 1.48
C ASN A 175 5.35 7.56 1.87
N GLN A 176 4.98 6.29 1.94
CA GLN A 176 3.64 5.85 2.31
C GLN A 176 3.74 4.68 3.27
N ASP A 177 3.32 4.87 4.49
CA ASP A 177 3.04 3.78 5.40
C ASP A 177 1.77 3.06 4.94
N GLY A 178 1.82 1.73 4.91
CA GLY A 178 0.62 0.96 4.65
C GLY A 178 -0.30 0.92 5.87
N THR A 179 -1.59 0.74 5.63
CA THR A 179 -2.58 0.56 6.69
C THR A 179 -2.41 -0.76 7.43
N LEU A 180 -1.78 -1.76 6.82
CA LEU A 180 -1.38 -3.00 7.48
C LEU A 180 0.01 -2.83 8.10
N LEU A 181 0.18 -3.19 9.37
CA LEU A 181 1.46 -3.10 10.07
C LEU A 181 2.56 -3.86 9.31
N GLY A 182 3.76 -3.30 9.29
CA GLY A 182 4.91 -3.87 8.58
C GLY A 182 4.97 -3.56 7.09
N SER A 183 3.96 -2.90 6.51
CA SER A 183 3.99 -2.46 5.11
C SER A 183 4.39 -0.99 4.98
N ASN A 184 5.21 -0.71 3.97
CA ASN A 184 5.68 0.64 3.65
C ASN A 184 6.14 0.69 2.19
N TYR A 185 6.01 1.84 1.56
CA TYR A 185 6.56 2.13 0.25
C TYR A 185 7.27 3.49 0.26
N GLU A 186 8.51 3.53 -0.21
CA GLU A 186 9.27 4.76 -0.38
C GLU A 186 9.83 4.85 -1.80
N ARG A 187 9.96 6.07 -2.32
CA ARG A 187 10.52 6.33 -3.64
C ARG A 187 11.22 7.67 -3.68
N LEU A 188 12.45 7.65 -4.16
CA LEU A 188 13.21 8.82 -4.58
C LEU A 188 13.22 8.90 -6.10
N THR A 189 12.86 10.04 -6.66
CA THR A 189 12.90 10.27 -8.11
C THR A 189 13.71 11.51 -8.40
N LEU A 190 14.60 11.42 -9.39
CA LEU A 190 15.36 12.54 -9.95
C LEU A 190 15.07 12.59 -11.44
N ARG A 191 14.87 13.79 -11.95
CA ARG A 191 14.60 14.00 -13.37
C ARG A 191 15.33 15.22 -13.89
N VAL A 192 15.86 15.08 -15.10
CA VAL A 192 16.53 16.16 -15.82
C VAL A 192 16.02 16.14 -17.25
N ASN A 193 15.41 17.24 -17.68
CA ASN A 193 15.01 17.46 -19.06
C ASN A 193 15.74 18.69 -19.56
N THR A 194 16.54 18.54 -20.60
CA THR A 194 17.29 19.63 -21.20
C THR A 194 17.10 19.69 -22.69
N LYS A 195 17.19 20.90 -23.25
CA LYS A 195 17.12 21.14 -24.68
C LYS A 195 18.08 22.27 -25.02
N PHE A 196 19.11 21.98 -25.82
CA PHE A 196 20.15 22.93 -26.19
C PHE A 196 20.07 23.25 -27.68
N ASN A 197 20.07 24.53 -28.00
CA ASN A 197 20.13 25.04 -29.35
C ASN A 197 21.62 25.25 -29.73
N VAL A 198 22.28 24.17 -30.21
CA VAL A 198 23.69 24.18 -30.53
C VAL A 198 23.97 25.05 -31.77
N ARG A 199 23.07 25.01 -32.72
CA ARG A 199 23.08 25.82 -33.95
C ARG A 199 21.62 26.15 -34.31
N LYS A 200 21.40 27.14 -35.22
CA LYS A 200 20.06 27.47 -35.71
C LYS A 200 19.35 26.27 -36.35
N TRP A 201 20.09 25.30 -36.84
CA TRP A 201 19.62 24.07 -37.48
C TRP A 201 19.80 22.81 -36.61
N LEU A 202 20.42 22.90 -35.45
CA LEU A 202 20.71 21.75 -34.59
C LEU A 202 20.27 22.04 -33.14
N THR A 203 19.33 21.24 -32.69
CA THR A 203 18.88 21.21 -31.30
C THR A 203 19.15 19.80 -30.73
N ILE A 204 19.74 19.73 -29.57
CA ILE A 204 19.97 18.48 -28.82
C ILE A 204 19.07 18.49 -27.59
N GLY A 205 18.32 17.42 -27.38
CA GLY A 205 17.47 17.23 -26.21
C GLY A 205 17.85 15.98 -25.44
N GLU A 206 17.71 16.05 -24.14
CA GLU A 206 17.95 14.94 -23.22
C GLU A 206 16.80 14.85 -22.20
N ASN A 207 16.30 13.64 -21.98
CA ASN A 207 15.31 13.31 -20.95
C ASN A 207 15.89 12.18 -20.08
N LEU A 208 16.43 12.53 -18.93
CA LEU A 208 16.94 11.56 -17.95
C LEU A 208 15.95 11.42 -16.80
N SER A 209 15.63 10.20 -16.42
CA SER A 209 14.86 9.90 -15.22
C SER A 209 15.54 8.79 -14.43
N PHE A 210 15.74 9.03 -13.16
CA PHE A 210 16.22 8.06 -12.20
C PHE A 210 15.20 7.90 -11.09
N ALA A 211 14.83 6.67 -10.78
CA ALA A 211 13.96 6.36 -9.66
C ALA A 211 14.52 5.18 -8.86
N ASN A 212 14.56 5.34 -7.55
CA ASN A 212 14.85 4.27 -6.61
C ASN A 212 13.63 4.10 -5.71
N SER A 213 13.08 2.89 -5.69
CA SER A 213 11.94 2.58 -4.83
C SER A 213 12.21 1.37 -3.96
N ARG A 214 11.71 1.44 -2.74
CA ARG A 214 11.79 0.36 -1.77
C ARG A 214 10.39 0.06 -1.27
N SER A 215 9.98 -1.20 -1.40
CA SER A 215 8.69 -1.70 -0.92
C SER A 215 8.91 -2.71 0.17
N ARG A 216 8.20 -2.55 1.27
CA ARG A 216 8.05 -3.57 2.30
C ARG A 216 6.58 -4.02 2.28
N TRP A 217 6.37 -5.29 2.06
CA TRP A 217 5.04 -5.87 1.98
C TRP A 217 4.74 -6.65 3.25
N ALA A 218 3.56 -6.45 3.81
CA ALA A 218 3.04 -7.37 4.79
C ALA A 218 2.78 -8.72 4.10
N MET A 219 3.01 -9.81 4.81
CA MET A 219 2.82 -11.15 4.27
C MET A 219 1.35 -11.33 3.84
N ASN A 220 1.14 -11.59 2.57
CA ASN A 220 -0.17 -11.81 1.99
C ASN A 220 -0.09 -12.93 0.96
N ASN A 221 -0.22 -14.17 1.40
CA ASN A 221 -0.18 -15.35 0.54
C ASN A 221 -1.60 -15.88 0.35
N ASN A 222 -2.12 -15.73 -0.87
CA ASN A 222 -3.46 -16.22 -1.22
C ASN A 222 -3.56 -17.75 -1.26
N ALA A 223 -2.44 -18.48 -1.27
CA ALA A 223 -2.42 -19.94 -1.31
C ALA A 223 -2.64 -20.61 0.06
N SER A 224 -2.50 -19.87 1.16
CA SER A 224 -2.74 -20.37 2.51
C SER A 224 -3.35 -19.28 3.39
N PRO A 225 -4.52 -19.51 3.98
CA PRO A 225 -5.14 -18.55 4.89
C PRO A 225 -4.24 -18.16 6.06
N GLN A 226 -3.40 -19.09 6.54
CA GLN A 226 -2.47 -18.85 7.65
C GLN A 226 -1.24 -18.03 7.25
N ALA A 227 -0.99 -17.86 5.95
CA ALA A 227 0.18 -17.12 5.44
C ALA A 227 -0.13 -15.67 5.08
N SER A 228 -1.29 -15.16 5.48
CA SER A 228 -1.67 -13.75 5.34
C SER A 228 -1.91 -13.15 6.72
N VAL A 229 -1.34 -11.96 6.97
CA VAL A 229 -1.54 -11.24 8.24
C VAL A 229 -3.04 -11.01 8.51
N LEU A 230 -3.80 -10.62 7.49
CA LEU A 230 -5.24 -10.40 7.65
C LEU A 230 -6.00 -11.69 7.93
N SER A 231 -5.69 -12.77 7.19
CA SER A 231 -6.35 -14.06 7.42
C SER A 231 -5.98 -14.64 8.78
N ALA A 232 -4.74 -14.46 9.22
CA ALA A 232 -4.32 -14.86 10.56
C ALA A 232 -5.10 -14.08 11.63
N ALA A 233 -5.23 -12.76 11.47
CA ALA A 233 -5.99 -11.91 12.39
C ALA A 233 -7.48 -12.31 12.49
N LEU A 234 -8.08 -12.75 11.36
CA LEU A 234 -9.47 -13.23 11.35
C LEU A 234 -9.63 -14.64 11.93
N ALA A 235 -8.55 -15.44 11.92
CA ALA A 235 -8.56 -16.82 12.43
C ALA A 235 -8.08 -16.94 13.87
N MET A 236 -7.43 -15.90 14.42
CA MET A 236 -6.98 -15.89 15.80
C MET A 236 -8.15 -15.83 16.76
N ALA A 237 -8.06 -16.60 17.82
CA ALA A 237 -9.08 -16.62 18.85
C ALA A 237 -9.11 -15.28 19.61
N PRO A 238 -10.26 -14.62 19.70
CA PRO A 238 -10.37 -13.31 20.34
C PRO A 238 -10.20 -13.34 21.86
N TRP A 239 -10.23 -14.50 22.48
CA TRP A 239 -9.88 -14.67 23.91
C TRP A 239 -8.39 -14.76 24.20
N ASP A 240 -7.55 -14.84 23.15
CA ASP A 240 -6.11 -14.77 23.34
C ASP A 240 -5.65 -13.32 23.46
N PRO A 241 -4.91 -12.97 24.50
CA PRO A 241 -4.38 -11.61 24.64
C PRO A 241 -3.18 -11.39 23.72
N VAL A 242 -2.91 -10.14 23.37
CA VAL A 242 -1.70 -9.76 22.61
C VAL A 242 -0.43 -10.03 23.43
N TYR A 243 -0.52 -9.84 24.74
CA TYR A 243 0.57 -10.08 25.69
C TYR A 243 0.01 -10.81 26.93
N TYR A 244 0.85 -11.69 27.50
CA TYR A 244 0.55 -12.40 28.74
C TYR A 244 1.24 -11.73 29.92
#